data_09a9d7f420e369e32b8ef36c2548da23
#
_entry.id   09a9d7f420e369e32b8ef36c2548da23
#
_cell.length_a   1.000
_cell.length_b   1.000
_cell.length_c   1.000
_cell.angle_alpha   90.00
_cell.angle_beta   90.00
_cell.angle_gamma   90.00
#
_symmetry.space_group_name_H-M   'P 1'
#
loop_
_entity.id
_entity.type
_entity.pdbx_description
1 polymer ?
#
loop_
_entity_poly.entity_id
_entity_poly.type
_entity_poly.pdbx_seq_one_letter_code
_entity_poly.pdbx_strand_id
1 'polypeptide(L)'
;MAIFLQDGKYRIEKSLGQGGFGITYLATQVNLNRQVAIKEFYPKDFCDTSQVRLTPKPGDEELVARFKRKFISEARNVAKLDHPNIVKIYDVFEENSTAYFVMEYVEGESLDAMAKRGAMSEADALHYIIPIARALEYVHSENMTHLDVKPANIMVRRKNNTPVLIDFGLAKQYDRTTGGETSTSFVGLSPGYAPIEQYNQGGVNTFSPQIDVYALGATLYRLVTGTTPPEPTMRESQDIKVAAQISAGTRNAIQHAMRMFKSNRTPSMTAFIAELSATPTPQTIPQPQPVTQSIEVNAPHKWKSKLRNFLIRAISALAIIGVAILGIDIFDYLMMVIRANNGDVEYQMSLGNYYHRGGGILGEILHDKYAAIKWYRKAAEQGYARAQCKLGHSYRLGEVVEQDYSIALEWYRKAAEQGYVPAQNGLGICYDNGFGVEQDYAKAVEWYRKAVVQGYAPAQDNLGTCYEFGRGVKQDYAKAVEWYRKAAEQGYARAQYNLGDCYENGRGVEKNRYKAVEWYQQAAARGNENAKRRLSDMGV
;
A
#
# COMPACT_ATOMS: atom_id res chain seq x y z
N MET A 1 -43.32 11.17 -1.09
CA MET A 1 -43.85 9.96 -0.41
C MET A 1 -42.85 9.53 0.65
N ALA A 2 -43.32 9.12 1.81
CA ALA A 2 -42.46 8.54 2.83
C ALA A 2 -41.97 7.16 2.35
N ILE A 3 -40.67 6.87 2.45
CA ILE A 3 -40.11 5.58 2.10
C ILE A 3 -40.11 4.71 3.34
N PHE A 4 -40.71 3.52 3.23
CA PHE A 4 -40.74 2.52 4.28
C PHE A 4 -39.96 1.28 3.89
N LEU A 5 -39.31 0.66 4.86
CA LEU A 5 -38.53 -0.59 4.73
C LEU A 5 -39.06 -1.64 5.71
N GLN A 6 -38.90 -2.92 5.39
CA GLN A 6 -39.35 -4.07 6.18
C GLN A 6 -40.82 -3.99 6.57
N ASP A 7 -41.72 -3.95 5.57
CA ASP A 7 -43.17 -3.90 5.75
C ASP A 7 -43.62 -2.77 6.70
N GLY A 8 -42.99 -1.62 6.62
CA GLY A 8 -43.36 -0.44 7.43
C GLY A 8 -42.66 -0.35 8.79
N LYS A 9 -41.77 -1.29 9.13
CA LYS A 9 -41.02 -1.28 10.40
C LYS A 9 -40.11 -0.06 10.54
N TYR A 10 -39.53 0.40 9.44
CA TYR A 10 -38.65 1.57 9.40
C TYR A 10 -39.13 2.60 8.41
N ARG A 11 -39.26 3.86 8.86
CA ARG A 11 -39.58 5.01 8.02
C ARG A 11 -38.33 5.86 7.82
N ILE A 12 -37.90 6.00 6.57
CA ILE A 12 -36.78 6.87 6.21
C ILE A 12 -37.20 8.33 6.36
N GLU A 13 -36.36 9.10 7.07
CA GLU A 13 -36.58 10.55 7.28
C GLU A 13 -35.76 11.39 6.30
N LYS A 14 -34.44 11.13 6.24
CA LYS A 14 -33.50 11.84 5.36
C LYS A 14 -32.21 11.06 5.18
N SER A 15 -31.46 11.38 4.12
CA SER A 15 -30.07 10.92 3.97
C SER A 15 -29.16 11.68 4.94
N LEU A 16 -28.24 10.95 5.60
CA LEU A 16 -27.19 11.50 6.46
C LEU A 16 -25.85 11.63 5.71
N GLY A 17 -25.62 10.79 4.69
CA GLY A 17 -24.41 10.82 3.88
C GLY A 17 -24.34 9.66 2.90
N GLN A 18 -23.45 9.80 1.92
CA GLN A 18 -23.18 8.77 0.92
C GLN A 18 -21.66 8.55 0.85
N GLY A 19 -21.24 7.28 0.98
CA GLY A 19 -19.89 6.82 0.76
C GLY A 19 -19.76 6.00 -0.52
N GLY A 20 -18.55 5.49 -0.81
CA GLY A 20 -18.28 4.70 -2.03
C GLY A 20 -19.11 3.42 -2.16
N PHE A 21 -19.49 2.80 -1.05
CA PHE A 21 -20.21 1.51 -1.02
C PHE A 21 -21.58 1.57 -0.35
N GLY A 22 -22.07 2.75 0.05
CA GLY A 22 -23.36 2.81 0.69
C GLY A 22 -23.89 4.20 0.98
N ILE A 23 -25.19 4.25 1.26
CA ILE A 23 -25.89 5.46 1.67
C ILE A 23 -26.37 5.24 3.11
N THR A 24 -26.20 6.25 3.96
CA THR A 24 -26.68 6.21 5.34
C THR A 24 -27.86 7.14 5.49
N TYR A 25 -28.96 6.64 6.08
CA TYR A 25 -30.18 7.37 6.32
C TYR A 25 -30.46 7.52 7.81
N LEU A 26 -31.06 8.64 8.19
CA LEU A 26 -31.82 8.75 9.44
C LEU A 26 -33.18 8.13 9.20
N ALA A 27 -33.60 7.25 10.09
CA ALA A 27 -34.91 6.62 10.03
C ALA A 27 -35.55 6.51 11.41
N THR A 28 -36.89 6.35 11.46
CA THR A 28 -37.61 6.02 12.67
C THR A 28 -38.06 4.57 12.64
N GLN A 29 -37.67 3.80 13.66
CA GLN A 29 -38.27 2.50 13.94
C GLN A 29 -39.68 2.71 14.48
N VAL A 30 -40.70 2.47 13.66
CA VAL A 30 -42.07 2.90 13.89
C VAL A 30 -42.64 2.35 15.19
N ASN A 31 -42.54 1.04 15.42
CA ASN A 31 -43.11 0.36 16.60
C ASN A 31 -42.51 0.80 17.94
N LEU A 32 -41.28 1.33 17.96
CA LEU A 32 -40.59 1.77 19.16
C LEU A 32 -40.49 3.29 19.25
N ASN A 33 -40.94 4.01 18.23
CA ASN A 33 -40.79 5.46 18.07
C ASN A 33 -39.33 5.90 18.35
N ARG A 34 -38.35 5.12 17.84
CA ARG A 34 -36.94 5.30 18.10
C ARG A 34 -36.20 5.71 16.82
N GLN A 35 -35.37 6.73 16.89
CA GLN A 35 -34.46 7.07 15.81
C GLN A 35 -33.36 6.03 15.67
N VAL A 36 -33.08 5.65 14.44
CA VAL A 36 -32.02 4.72 14.04
C VAL A 36 -31.29 5.26 12.82
N ALA A 37 -30.06 4.82 12.62
CA ALA A 37 -29.36 5.01 11.35
C ALA A 37 -29.46 3.72 10.53
N ILE A 38 -29.77 3.84 9.24
CA ILE A 38 -29.84 2.70 8.32
C ILE A 38 -28.78 2.89 7.24
N LYS A 39 -27.87 1.94 7.10
CA LYS A 39 -26.89 1.93 6.02
C LYS A 39 -27.34 0.96 4.95
N GLU A 40 -27.51 1.48 3.75
CA GLU A 40 -27.85 0.75 2.53
C GLU A 40 -26.58 0.37 1.77
N PHE A 41 -26.46 -0.86 1.31
CA PHE A 41 -25.44 -1.26 0.38
C PHE A 41 -25.72 -0.65 -1.00
N TYR A 42 -24.81 0.23 -1.46
CA TYR A 42 -24.96 0.94 -2.74
C TYR A 42 -23.58 1.18 -3.38
N PRO A 43 -23.03 0.20 -4.12
CA PRO A 43 -21.74 0.32 -4.79
C PRO A 43 -21.88 1.12 -6.09
N LYS A 44 -21.87 2.45 -5.98
CA LYS A 44 -22.17 3.42 -7.03
C LYS A 44 -21.44 3.18 -8.35
N ASP A 45 -20.18 2.77 -8.29
CA ASP A 45 -19.34 2.62 -9.49
C ASP A 45 -19.70 1.37 -10.31
N PHE A 46 -20.38 0.40 -9.70
CA PHE A 46 -20.72 -0.91 -10.27
C PHE A 46 -22.22 -1.08 -10.56
N CYS A 47 -23.04 -0.10 -10.26
CA CYS A 47 -24.49 -0.17 -10.42
C CYS A 47 -25.04 0.99 -11.24
N ASP A 48 -26.16 0.74 -11.92
CA ASP A 48 -26.90 1.80 -12.60
C ASP A 48 -27.69 2.62 -11.58
N THR A 49 -27.57 3.96 -11.67
CA THR A 49 -28.18 4.92 -10.75
C THR A 49 -29.55 5.41 -11.21
N SER A 50 -30.02 4.99 -12.38
CA SER A 50 -31.27 5.46 -12.98
C SER A 50 -32.54 4.75 -12.48
N GLN A 51 -32.40 3.67 -11.68
CA GLN A 51 -33.50 2.83 -11.23
C GLN A 51 -33.70 2.85 -9.72
N VAL A 52 -34.95 2.65 -9.28
CA VAL A 52 -35.33 2.54 -7.85
C VAL A 52 -34.73 1.26 -7.19
N ARG A 53 -34.35 0.27 -8.00
CA ARG A 53 -33.72 -0.98 -7.57
C ARG A 53 -32.24 -0.98 -7.93
N LEU A 54 -31.43 -1.55 -7.05
CA LEU A 54 -30.02 -1.75 -7.30
C LEU A 54 -29.85 -2.73 -8.48
N THR A 55 -29.37 -2.24 -9.62
CA THR A 55 -29.13 -3.05 -10.82
C THR A 55 -27.62 -3.00 -11.13
N PRO A 56 -26.89 -4.13 -11.01
CA PRO A 56 -25.49 -4.18 -11.42
C PRO A 56 -25.32 -3.82 -12.90
N LYS A 57 -24.19 -3.20 -13.24
CA LYS A 57 -23.80 -3.02 -14.65
C LYS A 57 -23.52 -4.38 -15.30
N PRO A 58 -23.73 -4.53 -16.62
CA PRO A 58 -23.44 -5.77 -17.32
C PRO A 58 -22.00 -6.23 -17.10
N GLY A 59 -21.83 -7.44 -16.57
CA GLY A 59 -20.55 -8.05 -16.24
C GLY A 59 -20.07 -7.88 -14.79
N ASP A 60 -20.74 -7.04 -13.99
CA ASP A 60 -20.40 -6.81 -12.57
C ASP A 60 -21.31 -7.56 -11.57
N GLU A 61 -22.23 -8.41 -12.05
CA GLU A 61 -23.26 -9.07 -11.22
C GLU A 61 -22.64 -9.92 -10.11
N GLU A 62 -21.65 -10.74 -10.43
CA GLU A 62 -20.98 -11.62 -9.45
C GLU A 62 -20.16 -10.80 -8.45
N LEU A 63 -19.51 -9.75 -8.91
CA LEU A 63 -18.71 -8.85 -8.07
C LEU A 63 -19.61 -8.09 -7.08
N VAL A 64 -20.72 -7.53 -7.54
CA VAL A 64 -21.72 -6.85 -6.70
C VAL A 64 -22.35 -7.83 -5.70
N ALA A 65 -22.69 -9.05 -6.12
CA ALA A 65 -23.22 -10.08 -5.21
C ALA A 65 -22.19 -10.48 -4.14
N ARG A 66 -20.91 -10.55 -4.48
CA ARG A 66 -19.82 -10.79 -3.52
C ARG A 66 -19.67 -9.64 -2.53
N PHE A 67 -19.72 -8.38 -2.98
CA PHE A 67 -19.68 -7.22 -2.10
C PHE A 67 -20.89 -7.15 -1.17
N LYS A 68 -22.08 -7.48 -1.66
CA LYS A 68 -23.30 -7.53 -0.85
C LYS A 68 -23.21 -8.58 0.26
N ARG A 69 -22.77 -9.80 -0.06
CA ARG A 69 -22.56 -10.86 0.95
C ARG A 69 -21.57 -10.41 2.03
N LYS A 70 -20.52 -9.72 1.62
CA LYS A 70 -19.53 -9.19 2.55
C LYS A 70 -20.11 -8.12 3.47
N PHE A 71 -20.81 -7.14 2.93
CA PHE A 71 -21.52 -6.09 3.69
C PHE A 71 -22.42 -6.67 4.79
N ILE A 72 -23.17 -7.73 4.45
CA ILE A 72 -24.03 -8.45 5.40
C ILE A 72 -23.18 -9.16 6.48
N SER A 73 -22.11 -9.84 6.06
CA SER A 73 -21.21 -10.58 6.99
C SER A 73 -20.53 -9.63 7.98
N GLU A 74 -20.05 -8.49 7.52
CA GLU A 74 -19.41 -7.47 8.36
C GLU A 74 -20.41 -6.92 9.39
N ALA A 75 -21.62 -6.55 8.96
CA ALA A 75 -22.65 -6.09 9.87
C ALA A 75 -22.98 -7.12 10.96
N ARG A 76 -23.08 -8.43 10.58
CA ARG A 76 -23.33 -9.52 11.53
C ARG A 76 -22.17 -9.74 12.52
N ASN A 77 -20.94 -9.50 12.10
CA ASN A 77 -19.78 -9.61 12.99
C ASN A 77 -19.75 -8.46 13.99
N VAL A 78 -19.99 -7.23 13.55
CA VAL A 78 -20.08 -6.06 14.44
C VAL A 78 -21.27 -6.16 15.41
N ALA A 79 -22.39 -6.77 14.98
CA ALA A 79 -23.56 -6.99 15.85
C ALA A 79 -23.27 -7.87 17.08
N LYS A 80 -22.16 -8.65 17.07
CA LYS A 80 -21.73 -9.46 18.22
C LYS A 80 -20.95 -8.65 19.27
N LEU A 81 -20.48 -7.44 18.90
CA LEU A 81 -19.69 -6.59 19.80
C LEU A 81 -20.62 -5.83 20.75
N ASP A 82 -20.32 -5.90 22.03
CA ASP A 82 -21.04 -5.12 23.08
C ASP A 82 -20.04 -4.27 23.88
N HIS A 83 -19.90 -3.02 23.48
CA HIS A 83 -19.00 -2.05 24.12
C HIS A 83 -19.61 -0.64 24.04
N PRO A 84 -19.55 0.19 25.10
CA PRO A 84 -20.21 1.50 25.16
C PRO A 84 -19.73 2.50 24.10
N ASN A 85 -18.49 2.33 23.62
CA ASN A 85 -17.86 3.18 22.60
C ASN A 85 -17.87 2.56 21.19
N ILE A 86 -18.66 1.51 20.96
CA ILE A 86 -18.93 0.91 19.64
C ILE A 86 -20.41 1.05 19.32
N VAL A 87 -20.73 1.42 18.10
CA VAL A 87 -22.12 1.54 17.62
C VAL A 87 -22.84 0.19 17.69
N LYS A 88 -24.07 0.16 18.22
CA LYS A 88 -24.89 -1.06 18.26
C LYS A 88 -25.59 -1.29 16.94
N ILE A 89 -25.50 -2.52 16.41
CA ILE A 89 -26.30 -2.95 15.26
C ILE A 89 -27.55 -3.66 15.78
N TYR A 90 -28.71 -3.28 15.26
CA TYR A 90 -30.02 -3.76 15.72
C TYR A 90 -30.63 -4.78 14.77
N ASP A 91 -30.36 -4.65 13.45
CA ASP A 91 -30.99 -5.48 12.43
C ASP A 91 -30.16 -5.53 11.15
N VAL A 92 -30.28 -6.61 10.37
CA VAL A 92 -29.63 -6.79 9.06
C VAL A 92 -30.60 -7.53 8.16
N PHE A 93 -31.00 -6.94 7.03
CA PHE A 93 -31.97 -7.53 6.11
C PHE A 93 -31.67 -7.19 4.65
N GLU A 94 -32.30 -7.94 3.75
CA GLU A 94 -32.26 -7.70 2.30
C GLU A 94 -33.63 -7.28 1.82
N GLU A 95 -33.71 -6.22 1.01
CA GLU A 95 -34.91 -5.70 0.36
C GLU A 95 -34.49 -4.90 -0.88
N ASN A 96 -35.39 -4.65 -1.83
CA ASN A 96 -35.12 -3.84 -3.05
C ASN A 96 -33.87 -4.26 -3.84
N SER A 97 -33.54 -5.55 -3.86
CA SER A 97 -32.34 -6.13 -4.49
C SER A 97 -31.01 -5.73 -3.83
N THR A 98 -31.04 -5.01 -2.70
CA THR A 98 -29.89 -4.58 -1.93
C THR A 98 -29.90 -5.16 -0.50
N ALA A 99 -29.00 -4.72 0.34
CA ALA A 99 -28.90 -5.09 1.75
C ALA A 99 -28.86 -3.83 2.62
N TYR A 100 -29.43 -3.97 3.79
CA TYR A 100 -29.50 -2.91 4.80
C TYR A 100 -29.00 -3.43 6.13
N PHE A 101 -28.36 -2.59 6.92
CA PHE A 101 -28.26 -2.83 8.36
C PHE A 101 -28.71 -1.59 9.13
N VAL A 102 -29.37 -1.86 10.25
CA VAL A 102 -29.93 -0.85 11.16
C VAL A 102 -29.02 -0.75 12.38
N MET A 103 -28.59 0.45 12.68
CA MET A 103 -27.71 0.70 13.81
C MET A 103 -28.23 1.85 14.68
N GLU A 104 -27.63 1.99 15.84
CA GLU A 104 -27.86 3.12 16.71
C GLU A 104 -27.64 4.43 15.97
N TYR A 105 -28.60 5.34 16.07
CA TYR A 105 -28.38 6.73 15.67
C TYR A 105 -27.68 7.47 16.79
N VAL A 106 -26.42 7.83 16.56
CA VAL A 106 -25.63 8.62 17.51
C VAL A 106 -25.92 10.10 17.28
N GLU A 107 -26.77 10.68 18.12
CA GLU A 107 -27.04 12.12 18.07
C GLU A 107 -25.83 12.90 18.58
N GLY A 108 -25.14 13.59 17.68
CA GLY A 108 -23.92 14.30 18.00
C GLY A 108 -23.19 14.80 16.76
N GLU A 109 -21.90 15.03 16.91
CA GLU A 109 -21.02 15.41 15.80
C GLU A 109 -19.77 14.52 15.73
N SER A 110 -19.15 14.43 14.56
CA SER A 110 -17.92 13.65 14.40
C SER A 110 -16.71 14.42 14.93
N LEU A 111 -15.67 13.70 15.35
CA LEU A 111 -14.38 14.32 15.69
C LEU A 111 -13.77 15.10 14.51
N ASP A 112 -14.10 14.71 13.26
CA ASP A 112 -13.68 15.46 12.07
C ASP A 112 -14.35 16.85 12.00
N ALA A 113 -15.65 16.93 12.29
CA ALA A 113 -16.35 18.20 12.35
C ALA A 113 -15.81 19.09 13.47
N MET A 114 -15.45 18.51 14.60
CA MET A 114 -14.80 19.21 15.71
C MET A 114 -13.39 19.70 15.33
N ALA A 115 -12.57 18.84 14.72
CA ALA A 115 -11.21 19.16 14.31
C ALA A 115 -11.12 20.19 13.17
N LYS A 116 -12.18 20.36 12.38
CA LYS A 116 -12.29 21.43 11.36
C LYS A 116 -12.39 22.81 11.96
N ARG A 117 -12.78 22.95 13.22
CA ARG A 117 -12.82 24.23 13.94
C ARG A 117 -11.46 24.65 14.51
N GLY A 118 -10.47 23.76 14.44
CA GLY A 118 -9.10 24.01 14.92
C GLY A 118 -8.54 22.83 15.73
N ALA A 119 -7.28 22.98 16.17
CA ALA A 119 -6.66 22.01 17.07
C ALA A 119 -7.38 21.98 18.43
N MET A 120 -7.50 20.79 19.00
CA MET A 120 -8.03 20.60 20.35
C MET A 120 -6.92 20.74 21.40
N SER A 121 -7.30 21.03 22.66
CA SER A 121 -6.38 20.84 23.77
C SER A 121 -5.98 19.35 23.86
N GLU A 122 -4.78 19.08 24.35
CA GLU A 122 -4.32 17.70 24.55
C GLU A 122 -5.28 16.92 25.46
N ALA A 123 -5.76 17.54 26.54
CA ALA A 123 -6.69 16.93 27.48
C ALA A 123 -8.02 16.54 26.83
N ASP A 124 -8.57 17.40 25.98
CA ASP A 124 -9.80 17.12 25.23
C ASP A 124 -9.58 16.00 24.19
N ALA A 125 -8.47 16.02 23.47
CA ALA A 125 -8.13 14.97 22.52
C ALA A 125 -8.00 13.61 23.20
N LEU A 126 -7.32 13.53 24.34
CA LEU A 126 -7.15 12.30 25.14
C LEU A 126 -8.47 11.80 25.74
N HIS A 127 -9.37 12.73 26.12
CA HIS A 127 -10.73 12.38 26.57
C HIS A 127 -11.49 11.53 25.55
N TYR A 128 -11.31 11.79 24.25
CA TYR A 128 -11.95 11.02 23.18
C TYR A 128 -11.12 9.80 22.75
N ILE A 129 -9.82 9.92 22.69
CA ILE A 129 -8.94 8.87 22.13
C ILE A 129 -8.81 7.67 23.05
N ILE A 130 -8.69 7.86 24.39
CA ILE A 130 -8.50 6.75 25.32
C ILE A 130 -9.71 5.79 25.33
N PRO A 131 -10.98 6.24 25.40
CA PRO A 131 -12.12 5.33 25.28
C PRO A 131 -12.19 4.58 23.95
N ILE A 132 -11.80 5.22 22.83
CA ILE A 132 -11.74 4.56 21.52
C ILE A 132 -10.59 3.55 21.47
N ALA A 133 -9.43 3.82 22.07
CA ALA A 133 -8.34 2.85 22.20
C ALA A 133 -8.81 1.58 22.94
N ARG A 134 -9.57 1.73 24.04
CA ARG A 134 -10.17 0.60 24.79
C ARG A 134 -11.21 -0.17 23.95
N ALA A 135 -12.02 0.55 23.16
CA ALA A 135 -12.96 -0.08 22.24
C ALA A 135 -12.23 -0.92 21.17
N LEU A 136 -11.14 -0.40 20.62
CA LEU A 136 -10.32 -1.13 19.66
C LEU A 136 -9.55 -2.30 20.31
N GLU A 137 -9.11 -2.16 21.56
CA GLU A 137 -8.54 -3.28 22.33
C GLU A 137 -9.54 -4.44 22.45
N TYR A 138 -10.80 -4.12 22.76
CA TYR A 138 -11.89 -5.09 22.78
C TYR A 138 -12.14 -5.72 21.40
N VAL A 139 -12.19 -4.92 20.31
CA VAL A 139 -12.30 -5.43 18.93
C VAL A 139 -11.17 -6.40 18.61
N HIS A 140 -9.94 -6.07 19.01
CA HIS A 140 -8.77 -6.92 18.80
C HIS A 140 -8.84 -8.23 19.60
N SER A 141 -9.40 -8.21 20.82
CA SER A 141 -9.61 -9.42 21.62
C SER A 141 -10.61 -10.40 20.98
N GLU A 142 -11.53 -9.88 20.15
CA GLU A 142 -12.44 -10.67 19.32
C GLU A 142 -11.83 -11.10 17.96
N ASN A 143 -10.52 -10.90 17.80
CA ASN A 143 -9.76 -11.23 16.60
C ASN A 143 -10.24 -10.47 15.34
N MET A 144 -10.63 -9.23 15.54
CA MET A 144 -11.07 -8.31 14.49
C MET A 144 -10.15 -7.09 14.43
N THR A 145 -10.11 -6.44 13.25
CA THR A 145 -9.51 -5.10 13.06
C THR A 145 -10.51 -4.19 12.38
N HIS A 146 -10.45 -2.91 12.70
CA HIS A 146 -11.37 -1.91 12.14
C HIS A 146 -10.96 -1.44 10.74
N LEU A 147 -9.67 -1.19 10.52
CA LEU A 147 -9.00 -0.80 9.27
C LEU A 147 -9.34 0.60 8.72
N ASP A 148 -10.27 1.34 9.30
CA ASP A 148 -10.62 2.70 8.86
C ASP A 148 -10.89 3.63 10.06
N VAL A 149 -10.03 3.59 11.06
CA VAL A 149 -10.10 4.50 12.22
C VAL A 149 -9.66 5.90 11.77
N LYS A 150 -10.58 6.85 11.86
CA LYS A 150 -10.33 8.27 11.50
C LYS A 150 -11.32 9.17 12.22
N PRO A 151 -11.07 10.49 12.33
CA PRO A 151 -11.97 11.42 13.03
C PRO A 151 -13.41 11.41 12.50
N ALA A 152 -13.62 11.16 11.21
CA ALA A 152 -14.96 11.10 10.61
C ALA A 152 -15.79 9.89 11.08
N ASN A 153 -15.11 8.79 11.48
CA ASN A 153 -15.75 7.56 11.93
C ASN A 153 -15.88 7.47 13.46
N ILE A 154 -15.63 8.57 14.17
CA ILE A 154 -15.83 8.68 15.62
C ILE A 154 -16.82 9.80 15.89
N MET A 155 -18.02 9.42 16.33
CA MET A 155 -19.08 10.37 16.74
C MET A 155 -19.01 10.65 18.23
N VAL A 156 -19.25 11.88 18.63
CA VAL A 156 -19.35 12.28 20.04
C VAL A 156 -20.82 12.52 20.37
N ARG A 157 -21.34 11.73 21.34
CA ARG A 157 -22.74 11.84 21.78
C ARG A 157 -22.99 13.20 22.42
N ARG A 158 -23.98 13.93 21.96
CA ARG A 158 -24.36 15.25 22.51
C ARG A 158 -24.74 15.17 23.99
N LYS A 159 -25.40 14.08 24.40
CA LYS A 159 -25.95 13.93 25.76
C LYS A 159 -24.89 13.86 26.85
N ASN A 160 -23.76 13.18 26.62
CA ASN A 160 -22.78 12.84 27.66
C ASN A 160 -21.33 12.99 27.21
N ASN A 161 -21.08 13.60 26.08
CA ASN A 161 -19.76 13.83 25.50
C ASN A 161 -18.91 12.54 25.32
N THR A 162 -19.56 11.39 25.09
CA THR A 162 -18.90 10.09 24.96
C THR A 162 -18.60 9.79 23.49
N PRO A 163 -17.36 9.41 23.12
CA PRO A 163 -17.02 9.04 21.76
C PRO A 163 -17.53 7.62 21.41
N VAL A 164 -17.98 7.43 20.17
CA VAL A 164 -18.47 6.16 19.64
C VAL A 164 -17.90 5.91 18.26
N LEU A 165 -17.31 4.75 18.07
CA LEU A 165 -16.81 4.27 16.78
C LEU A 165 -17.99 3.75 15.96
N ILE A 166 -18.22 4.29 14.74
CA ILE A 166 -19.49 4.11 14.02
C ILE A 166 -19.41 3.35 12.70
N ASP A 167 -18.32 3.36 11.99
CA ASP A 167 -18.26 2.78 10.63
C ASP A 167 -17.23 1.64 10.57
N PHE A 168 -17.72 0.41 10.52
CA PHE A 168 -16.95 -0.82 10.40
C PHE A 168 -16.93 -1.35 8.95
N GLY A 169 -17.19 -0.49 7.96
CA GLY A 169 -17.31 -0.91 6.55
C GLY A 169 -16.07 -1.53 5.94
N LEU A 170 -14.92 -1.47 6.62
CA LEU A 170 -13.68 -2.13 6.22
C LEU A 170 -13.20 -3.16 7.26
N ALA A 171 -13.95 -3.36 8.35
CA ALA A 171 -13.54 -4.28 9.42
C ALA A 171 -13.36 -5.71 8.88
N LYS A 172 -12.30 -6.36 9.35
CA LYS A 172 -11.97 -7.74 9.01
C LYS A 172 -11.95 -8.62 10.25
N GLN A 173 -12.44 -9.83 10.10
CA GLN A 173 -12.30 -10.90 11.07
C GLN A 173 -11.27 -11.90 10.58
N TYR A 174 -10.49 -12.43 11.51
CA TYR A 174 -9.40 -13.38 11.25
C TYR A 174 -9.63 -14.68 12.00
N ASP A 175 -9.15 -15.79 11.44
CA ASP A 175 -9.14 -17.08 12.11
C ASP A 175 -8.16 -17.08 13.30
N ARG A 176 -8.61 -17.53 14.45
CA ARG A 176 -7.81 -17.53 15.71
C ARG A 176 -6.62 -18.48 15.68
N THR A 177 -6.68 -19.52 14.84
CA THR A 177 -5.65 -20.56 14.79
C THR A 177 -4.58 -20.25 13.76
N THR A 178 -4.99 -19.80 12.56
CA THR A 178 -4.09 -19.54 11.43
C THR A 178 -3.69 -18.06 11.33
N GLY A 179 -4.41 -17.15 11.98
CA GLY A 179 -4.24 -15.70 11.81
C GLY A 179 -4.62 -15.21 10.40
N GLY A 180 -5.11 -16.10 9.54
CA GLY A 180 -5.50 -15.79 8.18
C GLY A 180 -6.85 -15.08 8.11
N GLU A 181 -7.04 -14.27 7.06
CA GLU A 181 -8.30 -13.55 6.81
C GLU A 181 -9.42 -14.53 6.44
N THR A 182 -10.57 -14.39 7.09
CA THR A 182 -11.78 -15.18 6.79
C THR A 182 -12.66 -14.55 5.70
N SER A 183 -12.34 -13.32 5.28
CA SER A 183 -13.08 -12.58 4.25
C SER A 183 -12.16 -11.75 3.37
N THR A 184 -12.29 -11.83 2.04
CA THR A 184 -11.54 -10.99 1.08
C THR A 184 -12.14 -9.59 0.97
N SER A 185 -11.33 -8.53 1.10
CA SER A 185 -11.78 -7.13 1.02
C SER A 185 -11.07 -6.32 -0.04
N PHE A 186 -11.83 -5.48 -0.75
CA PHE A 186 -11.31 -4.23 -1.30
C PHE A 186 -11.13 -3.25 -0.14
N VAL A 187 -9.95 -2.72 0.06
CA VAL A 187 -9.67 -1.73 1.11
C VAL A 187 -9.81 -0.34 0.51
N GLY A 188 -10.84 0.40 0.93
CA GLY A 188 -10.86 1.84 0.74
C GLY A 188 -9.74 2.46 1.59
N LEU A 189 -8.90 3.29 0.99
CA LEU A 189 -7.82 3.97 1.71
C LEU A 189 -8.30 5.31 2.23
N SER A 190 -7.92 5.62 3.46
CA SER A 190 -8.10 6.95 4.05
C SER A 190 -6.74 7.65 4.12
N PRO A 191 -6.41 8.55 3.16
CA PRO A 191 -5.10 9.18 3.08
C PRO A 191 -4.68 9.84 4.41
N GLY A 192 -3.44 9.60 4.85
CA GLY A 192 -2.90 10.05 6.12
C GLY A 192 -3.26 9.19 7.33
N TYR A 193 -4.37 8.45 7.30
CA TYR A 193 -4.82 7.57 8.40
C TYR A 193 -4.52 6.09 8.15
N ALA A 194 -4.40 5.69 6.90
CA ALA A 194 -4.02 4.33 6.52
C ALA A 194 -2.50 4.15 6.61
N PRO A 195 -1.98 3.10 7.29
CA PRO A 195 -0.56 2.79 7.27
C PRO A 195 -0.14 2.17 5.93
N ILE A 196 1.18 2.17 5.68
CA ILE A 196 1.77 1.78 4.39
C ILE A 196 1.34 0.38 3.91
N GLU A 197 1.15 -0.57 4.84
CA GLU A 197 0.74 -1.93 4.51
C GLU A 197 -0.68 -2.04 3.95
N GLN A 198 -1.54 -1.03 4.16
CA GLN A 198 -2.88 -0.98 3.55
C GLN A 198 -2.85 -0.56 2.08
N TYR A 199 -1.77 0.08 1.62
CA TYR A 199 -1.58 0.48 0.22
C TYR A 199 -1.14 -0.68 -0.69
N ASN A 200 -0.88 -1.88 -0.13
CA ASN A 200 -0.50 -3.05 -0.91
C ASN A 200 -1.67 -3.65 -1.68
N GLN A 201 -1.42 -4.15 -2.89
CA GLN A 201 -2.40 -4.94 -3.65
C GLN A 201 -2.78 -6.20 -2.84
N GLY A 202 -4.08 -6.38 -2.59
CA GLY A 202 -4.60 -7.45 -1.74
C GLY A 202 -4.86 -7.05 -0.29
N GLY A 203 -4.47 -5.84 0.12
CA GLY A 203 -4.73 -5.31 1.46
C GLY A 203 -4.03 -6.11 2.57
N VAL A 204 -4.61 -6.11 3.76
CA VAL A 204 -4.07 -6.80 4.94
C VAL A 204 -4.69 -8.18 5.06
N ASN A 205 -3.90 -9.21 4.85
CA ASN A 205 -4.36 -10.61 4.82
C ASN A 205 -4.10 -11.36 6.14
N THR A 206 -3.41 -10.73 7.10
CA THR A 206 -3.12 -11.30 8.41
C THR A 206 -3.55 -10.36 9.53
N PHE A 207 -4.01 -10.92 10.65
CA PHE A 207 -4.40 -10.15 11.82
C PHE A 207 -3.26 -9.25 12.31
N SER A 208 -3.55 -7.97 12.46
CA SER A 208 -2.56 -6.97 12.85
C SER A 208 -3.19 -5.78 13.57
N PRO A 209 -3.21 -5.79 14.90
CA PRO A 209 -3.65 -4.64 15.70
C PRO A 209 -2.91 -3.34 15.41
N GLN A 210 -1.65 -3.42 14.99
CA GLN A 210 -0.81 -2.24 14.72
C GLN A 210 -1.35 -1.35 13.58
N ILE A 211 -2.28 -1.83 12.76
CA ILE A 211 -2.93 -1.04 11.72
C ILE A 211 -3.86 -0.02 12.36
N ASP A 212 -4.72 -0.48 13.27
CA ASP A 212 -5.63 0.40 13.99
C ASP A 212 -4.87 1.30 14.98
N VAL A 213 -3.74 0.83 15.54
CA VAL A 213 -2.83 1.66 16.36
C VAL A 213 -2.30 2.84 15.55
N TYR A 214 -1.83 2.60 14.32
CA TYR A 214 -1.40 3.67 13.42
C TYR A 214 -2.53 4.66 13.16
N ALA A 215 -3.70 4.16 12.77
CA ALA A 215 -4.85 4.98 12.42
C ALA A 215 -5.37 5.82 13.60
N LEU A 216 -5.34 5.27 14.82
CA LEU A 216 -5.69 6.01 16.04
C LEU A 216 -4.62 7.05 16.40
N GLY A 217 -3.32 6.73 16.24
CA GLY A 217 -2.23 7.69 16.38
C GLY A 217 -2.34 8.86 15.40
N ALA A 218 -2.69 8.57 14.14
CA ALA A 218 -2.97 9.57 13.11
C ALA A 218 -4.20 10.43 13.45
N THR A 219 -5.23 9.81 14.03
CA THR A 219 -6.41 10.52 14.54
C THR A 219 -6.03 11.48 15.66
N LEU A 220 -5.27 11.02 16.66
CA LEU A 220 -4.77 11.86 17.75
C LEU A 220 -3.90 13.02 17.23
N TYR A 221 -2.99 12.73 16.28
CA TYR A 221 -2.21 13.76 15.60
C TYR A 221 -3.09 14.86 15.01
N ARG A 222 -4.13 14.48 14.24
CA ARG A 222 -5.09 15.42 13.65
C ARG A 222 -5.77 16.30 14.70
N LEU A 223 -6.19 15.70 15.82
CA LEU A 223 -6.89 16.43 16.88
C LEU A 223 -6.00 17.47 17.55
N VAL A 224 -4.75 17.12 17.89
CA VAL A 224 -3.85 18.02 18.63
C VAL A 224 -3.11 19.01 17.74
N THR A 225 -2.96 18.74 16.44
CA THR A 225 -2.27 19.67 15.51
C THR A 225 -3.22 20.48 14.65
N GLY A 226 -4.48 20.08 14.52
CA GLY A 226 -5.43 20.68 13.60
C GLY A 226 -5.15 20.38 12.11
N THR A 227 -4.12 19.56 11.78
CA THR A 227 -3.71 19.26 10.41
C THR A 227 -3.81 17.77 10.11
N THR A 228 -4.22 17.40 8.90
CA THR A 228 -4.19 15.99 8.47
C THR A 228 -2.74 15.50 8.45
N PRO A 229 -2.47 14.31 9.01
CA PRO A 229 -1.11 13.77 8.97
C PRO A 229 -0.68 13.52 7.52
N PRO A 230 0.62 13.71 7.21
CA PRO A 230 1.14 13.40 5.89
C PRO A 230 1.02 11.89 5.62
N GLU A 231 0.69 11.55 4.38
CA GLU A 231 0.62 10.15 3.96
C GLU A 231 1.95 9.43 4.18
N PRO A 232 1.94 8.13 4.54
CA PRO A 232 3.17 7.37 4.75
C PRO A 232 4.11 7.42 3.54
N THR A 233 3.54 7.42 2.34
CA THR A 233 4.26 7.48 1.05
C THR A 233 4.97 8.81 0.80
N MET A 234 4.49 9.89 1.44
CA MET A 234 5.01 11.26 1.28
C MET A 234 5.98 11.68 2.39
N ARG A 235 6.29 10.81 3.36
CA ARG A 235 7.16 11.16 4.47
C ARG A 235 8.64 11.04 4.12
N GLU A 236 9.39 12.09 4.38
CA GLU A 236 10.85 12.11 4.25
C GLU A 236 11.56 11.37 5.40
N SER A 237 10.91 11.24 6.55
CA SER A 237 11.45 10.57 7.74
C SER A 237 10.47 9.55 8.30
N GLN A 238 10.99 8.54 9.04
CA GLN A 238 10.15 7.55 9.72
C GLN A 238 9.31 8.16 10.83
N ASP A 239 9.82 9.23 11.45
CA ASP A 239 9.17 9.88 12.58
C ASP A 239 8.39 11.11 12.13
N ILE A 240 7.14 11.20 12.61
CA ILE A 240 6.30 12.38 12.39
C ILE A 240 6.68 13.48 13.37
N LYS A 241 6.73 14.72 12.88
CA LYS A 241 7.00 15.90 13.73
C LYS A 241 5.72 16.27 14.47
N VAL A 242 5.77 16.25 15.79
CA VAL A 242 4.71 16.74 16.69
C VAL A 242 5.24 17.93 17.46
N ALA A 243 4.44 18.97 17.58
CA ALA A 243 4.85 20.23 18.20
C ALA A 243 5.30 20.05 19.66
N ALA A 244 6.28 20.85 20.07
CA ALA A 244 6.92 20.74 21.40
C ALA A 244 5.98 21.08 22.57
N GLN A 245 4.91 21.83 22.33
CA GLN A 245 3.89 22.18 23.33
C GLN A 245 3.01 20.98 23.76
N ILE A 246 3.02 19.88 22.99
CA ILE A 246 2.35 18.63 23.35
C ILE A 246 3.24 17.89 24.37
N SER A 247 2.66 17.25 25.36
CA SER A 247 3.40 16.48 26.38
C SER A 247 4.31 15.44 25.74
N ALA A 248 5.39 15.08 26.44
CA ALA A 248 6.33 14.09 25.95
C ALA A 248 5.65 12.71 25.75
N GLY A 249 4.74 12.33 26.66
CA GLY A 249 3.98 11.07 26.58
C GLY A 249 3.14 11.01 25.31
N THR A 250 2.27 11.98 25.08
CA THR A 250 1.40 12.05 23.90
C THR A 250 2.20 12.15 22.60
N ARG A 251 3.28 12.94 22.59
CA ARG A 251 4.17 13.06 21.43
C ARG A 251 4.82 11.73 21.08
N ASN A 252 5.38 11.02 22.07
CA ASN A 252 6.00 9.71 21.86
C ASN A 252 4.97 8.68 21.39
N ALA A 253 3.79 8.64 22.00
CA ALA A 253 2.71 7.74 21.61
C ALA A 253 2.31 7.96 20.14
N ILE A 254 2.13 9.22 19.70
CA ILE A 254 1.85 9.53 18.29
C ILE A 254 3.00 9.06 17.39
N GLN A 255 4.26 9.39 17.75
CA GLN A 255 5.43 9.05 16.94
C GLN A 255 5.61 7.52 16.82
N HIS A 256 5.47 6.78 17.91
CA HIS A 256 5.59 5.32 17.89
C HIS A 256 4.43 4.65 17.17
N ALA A 257 3.18 5.09 17.41
CA ALA A 257 2.01 4.57 16.72
C ALA A 257 2.08 4.79 15.21
N MET A 258 2.62 5.93 14.78
CA MET A 258 2.68 6.30 13.36
C MET A 258 4.00 5.95 12.68
N ARG A 259 4.85 5.10 13.26
CA ARG A 259 6.04 4.58 12.57
C ARG A 259 5.65 3.87 11.30
N MET A 260 6.44 4.10 10.25
CA MET A 260 6.16 3.56 8.91
C MET A 260 6.15 2.03 8.92
N PHE A 261 7.14 1.41 9.56
CA PHE A 261 7.25 -0.04 9.60
C PHE A 261 6.49 -0.64 10.78
N LYS A 262 5.64 -1.61 10.49
CA LYS A 262 4.84 -2.34 11.47
C LYS A 262 5.69 -2.90 12.63
N SER A 263 6.88 -3.47 12.34
CA SER A 263 7.78 -4.03 13.36
C SER A 263 8.28 -3.01 14.40
N ASN A 264 8.30 -1.73 14.07
CA ASN A 264 8.81 -0.66 14.93
C ASN A 264 7.67 0.15 15.57
N ARG A 265 6.43 -0.21 15.26
CA ARG A 265 5.23 0.46 15.73
C ARG A 265 4.81 -0.07 17.10
N THR A 266 4.14 0.76 17.91
CA THR A 266 3.49 0.32 19.14
C THR A 266 2.67 -0.95 18.89
N PRO A 267 2.89 -2.05 19.64
CA PRO A 267 2.41 -3.37 19.24
C PRO A 267 0.91 -3.59 19.46
N SER A 268 0.28 -2.85 20.38
CA SER A 268 -1.12 -3.04 20.76
C SER A 268 -1.74 -1.74 21.28
N MET A 269 -3.08 -1.73 21.41
CA MET A 269 -3.79 -0.62 22.05
C MET A 269 -3.44 -0.48 23.53
N THR A 270 -3.24 -1.58 24.25
CA THR A 270 -2.75 -1.58 25.63
C THR A 270 -1.43 -0.81 25.76
N ALA A 271 -0.47 -1.10 24.89
CA ALA A 271 0.82 -0.40 24.86
C ALA A 271 0.66 1.09 24.49
N PHE A 272 -0.21 1.40 23.54
CA PHE A 272 -0.51 2.79 23.14
C PHE A 272 -1.11 3.59 24.31
N ILE A 273 -2.08 3.03 25.03
CA ILE A 273 -2.68 3.65 26.23
C ILE A 273 -1.62 3.86 27.32
N ALA A 274 -0.72 2.89 27.53
CA ALA A 274 0.35 2.99 28.50
C ALA A 274 1.32 4.15 28.16
N GLU A 275 1.67 4.31 26.89
CA GLU A 275 2.51 5.43 26.43
C GLU A 275 1.84 6.79 26.67
N LEU A 276 0.53 6.91 26.42
CA LEU A 276 -0.25 8.12 26.70
C LEU A 276 -0.31 8.48 28.19
N SER A 277 -0.28 7.46 29.06
CA SER A 277 -0.39 7.62 30.52
C SER A 277 0.98 7.78 31.21
N ALA A 278 2.08 7.61 30.48
CA ALA A 278 3.43 7.73 31.04
C ALA A 278 3.70 9.19 31.42
N THR A 279 3.60 9.49 32.70
CA THR A 279 4.18 10.71 33.27
C THR A 279 5.69 10.66 33.05
N PRO A 280 6.33 11.74 32.58
CA PRO A 280 7.77 11.76 32.48
C PRO A 280 8.32 11.55 33.87
N THR A 281 9.02 10.42 34.10
CA THR A 281 9.86 10.26 35.28
C THR A 281 10.80 11.46 35.28
N PRO A 282 10.86 12.27 36.38
CA PRO A 282 11.81 13.35 36.42
C PRO A 282 13.20 12.71 36.34
N GLN A 283 13.87 12.90 35.24
CA GLN A 283 15.32 12.72 35.22
C GLN A 283 15.83 13.77 36.22
N THR A 284 16.27 13.31 37.35
CA THR A 284 17.05 14.09 38.31
C THR A 284 18.28 14.58 37.55
N ILE A 285 18.19 15.80 37.08
CA ILE A 285 19.36 16.54 36.58
C ILE A 285 20.18 16.80 37.85
N PRO A 286 21.42 16.28 37.96
CA PRO A 286 22.30 16.68 39.05
C PRO A 286 22.51 18.18 38.90
N GLN A 287 22.19 18.95 39.96
CA GLN A 287 22.51 20.37 40.04
C GLN A 287 24.01 20.55 39.82
N PRO A 288 24.44 21.46 38.96
CA PRO A 288 25.85 21.79 38.83
C PRO A 288 26.28 22.54 40.11
N GLN A 289 27.20 21.95 40.87
CA GLN A 289 27.99 22.72 41.83
C GLN A 289 28.90 23.69 41.08
N PRO A 290 29.11 24.91 41.55
CA PRO A 290 29.95 25.88 40.89
C PRO A 290 31.42 25.49 41.13
N VAL A 291 32.09 25.04 40.09
CA VAL A 291 33.54 24.97 40.05
C VAL A 291 34.04 25.97 39.02
N THR A 292 34.45 27.11 39.53
CA THR A 292 35.33 28.07 38.86
C THR A 292 36.68 27.41 38.66
N GLN A 293 37.00 26.98 37.47
CA GLN A 293 38.37 27.00 36.91
C GLN A 293 38.31 26.85 35.41
N SER A 294 38.78 27.90 34.73
CA SER A 294 39.03 27.97 33.33
C SER A 294 40.10 26.93 32.90
N ILE A 295 39.70 25.96 32.15
CA ILE A 295 40.62 25.09 31.42
C ILE A 295 40.24 25.13 29.94
N GLU A 296 41.11 25.76 29.16
CA GLU A 296 41.09 25.62 27.70
C GLU A 296 41.15 24.16 27.33
N VAL A 297 40.09 23.60 26.74
CA VAL A 297 40.10 22.26 26.21
C VAL A 297 40.14 22.33 24.69
N ASN A 298 41.36 22.27 24.17
CA ASN A 298 41.60 21.79 22.84
C ASN A 298 41.07 20.36 22.74
N ALA A 299 39.94 20.15 22.12
CA ALA A 299 39.31 18.83 21.93
C ALA A 299 40.01 18.12 20.74
N PRO A 300 40.69 17.01 20.97
CA PRO A 300 41.34 16.29 19.86
C PRO A 300 40.30 15.47 19.11
N HIS A 301 40.24 15.71 17.81
CA HIS A 301 39.49 15.01 16.78
C HIS A 301 39.64 13.46 16.75
N LYS A 302 40.41 12.91 17.67
CA LYS A 302 40.77 11.47 17.72
C LYS A 302 39.83 10.56 18.52
N TRP A 303 38.86 11.13 19.29
CA TRP A 303 38.00 10.29 20.12
C TRP A 303 36.79 9.74 19.37
N LYS A 304 36.23 10.49 18.44
CA LYS A 304 35.12 10.02 17.58
C LYS A 304 35.57 8.88 16.67
N SER A 305 36.80 8.89 16.22
CA SER A 305 37.38 7.81 15.40
C SER A 305 37.64 6.53 16.21
N LYS A 306 38.09 6.66 17.48
CA LYS A 306 38.32 5.51 18.36
C LYS A 306 37.02 4.82 18.79
N LEU A 307 35.99 5.59 19.13
CA LEU A 307 34.67 5.05 19.47
C LEU A 307 33.99 4.39 18.25
N ARG A 308 34.09 5.01 17.07
CA ARG A 308 33.64 4.41 15.80
C ARG A 308 34.36 3.12 15.48
N ASN A 309 35.69 3.11 15.65
CA ASN A 309 36.52 1.92 15.39
C ASN A 309 36.32 0.85 16.48
N PHE A 310 36.01 1.22 17.72
CA PHE A 310 35.63 0.28 18.77
C PHE A 310 34.27 -0.33 18.51
N LEU A 311 33.26 0.48 18.12
CA LEU A 311 31.92 -0.01 17.73
C LEU A 311 31.99 -0.92 16.49
N ILE A 312 32.79 -0.54 15.50
CA ILE A 312 33.01 -1.39 14.30
C ILE A 312 33.67 -2.71 14.70
N ARG A 313 34.66 -2.70 15.63
CA ARG A 313 35.32 -3.92 16.11
C ARG A 313 34.42 -4.78 16.99
N ALA A 314 33.57 -4.15 17.83
CA ALA A 314 32.61 -4.86 18.67
C ALA A 314 31.49 -5.48 17.81
N ILE A 315 31.00 -4.77 16.79
CA ILE A 315 30.04 -5.29 15.81
C ILE A 315 30.68 -6.39 14.96
N SER A 316 31.97 -6.24 14.58
CA SER A 316 32.69 -7.28 13.87
C SER A 316 32.92 -8.54 14.72
N ALA A 317 33.20 -8.39 16.03
CA ALA A 317 33.34 -9.52 16.94
C ALA A 317 32.01 -10.25 17.19
N LEU A 318 30.89 -9.51 17.33
CA LEU A 318 29.54 -10.07 17.44
C LEU A 318 29.09 -10.72 16.12
N ALA A 319 29.49 -10.14 14.98
CA ALA A 319 29.24 -10.72 13.66
C ALA A 319 30.03 -12.03 13.47
N ILE A 320 31.28 -12.11 13.92
CA ILE A 320 32.09 -13.35 13.85
C ILE A 320 31.47 -14.45 14.73
N ILE A 321 30.92 -14.12 15.90
CA ILE A 321 30.21 -15.07 16.77
C ILE A 321 28.85 -15.46 16.13
N GLY A 322 28.15 -14.53 15.49
CA GLY A 322 26.92 -14.77 14.73
C GLY A 322 27.13 -15.64 13.49
N VAL A 323 28.24 -15.44 12.78
CA VAL A 323 28.66 -16.25 11.63
C VAL A 323 28.97 -17.70 12.03
N ALA A 324 29.54 -17.92 13.22
CA ALA A 324 29.75 -19.27 13.74
C ALA A 324 28.45 -20.02 14.08
N ILE A 325 27.35 -19.31 14.31
CA ILE A 325 26.05 -19.88 14.74
C ILE A 325 24.99 -19.86 13.63
N LEU A 326 24.97 -18.86 12.73
CA LEU A 326 23.89 -18.59 11.76
C LEU A 326 24.32 -18.38 10.29
N GLY A 327 25.61 -18.50 9.95
CA GLY A 327 26.12 -18.49 8.57
C GLY A 327 26.43 -17.11 7.99
N ILE A 328 26.98 -17.13 6.80
CA ILE A 328 27.57 -16.01 6.05
C ILE A 328 26.57 -14.87 5.74
N ASP A 329 25.29 -15.18 5.64
CA ASP A 329 24.23 -14.24 5.20
C ASP A 329 24.05 -12.99 6.07
N ILE A 330 24.25 -13.10 7.40
CA ILE A 330 24.06 -11.97 8.33
C ILE A 330 25.20 -10.96 8.23
N PHE A 331 26.43 -11.44 8.07
CA PHE A 331 27.60 -10.56 7.93
C PHE A 331 27.53 -9.72 6.66
N ASP A 332 27.20 -10.37 5.54
CA ASP A 332 27.06 -9.70 4.25
C ASP A 332 25.91 -8.67 4.26
N TYR A 333 24.80 -9.02 4.89
CA TYR A 333 23.68 -8.08 5.08
C TYR A 333 24.08 -6.86 5.93
N LEU A 334 24.76 -7.06 7.07
CA LEU A 334 25.20 -5.96 7.93
C LEU A 334 26.22 -5.05 7.22
N MET A 335 27.15 -5.62 6.47
CA MET A 335 28.12 -4.87 5.66
C MET A 335 27.43 -4.08 4.55
N MET A 336 26.42 -4.66 3.92
CA MET A 336 25.59 -3.99 2.91
C MET A 336 24.84 -2.78 3.52
N VAL A 337 24.22 -2.96 4.69
CA VAL A 337 23.50 -1.89 5.42
C VAL A 337 24.46 -0.76 5.83
N ILE A 338 25.63 -1.09 6.37
CA ILE A 338 26.63 -0.09 6.81
C ILE A 338 27.11 0.74 5.61
N ARG A 339 27.49 0.10 4.50
CA ARG A 339 27.98 0.79 3.31
C ARG A 339 26.88 1.63 2.63
N ALA A 340 25.68 1.07 2.49
CA ALA A 340 24.54 1.81 1.94
C ALA A 340 24.20 3.06 2.76
N ASN A 341 24.25 2.98 4.11
CA ASN A 341 24.06 4.14 4.99
C ASN A 341 25.20 5.16 4.91
N ASN A 342 26.39 4.75 4.54
CA ASN A 342 27.55 5.64 4.30
C ASN A 342 27.49 6.32 2.91
N GLY A 343 26.44 6.11 2.14
CA GLY A 343 26.25 6.75 0.84
C GLY A 343 26.75 5.96 -0.35
N ASP A 344 27.28 4.74 -0.16
CA ASP A 344 27.77 3.90 -1.26
C ASP A 344 26.60 3.46 -2.15
N VAL A 345 26.60 3.95 -3.37
CA VAL A 345 25.48 3.82 -4.31
C VAL A 345 25.25 2.38 -4.78
N GLU A 346 26.32 1.59 -4.92
CA GLU A 346 26.21 0.20 -5.31
C GLU A 346 25.60 -0.65 -4.18
N TYR A 347 25.98 -0.36 -2.93
CA TYR A 347 25.39 -1.01 -1.77
C TYR A 347 23.95 -0.54 -1.50
N GLN A 348 23.61 0.70 -1.81
CA GLN A 348 22.22 1.16 -1.80
C GLN A 348 21.37 0.39 -2.81
N MET A 349 21.86 0.24 -4.04
CA MET A 349 21.20 -0.56 -5.07
C MET A 349 21.10 -2.04 -4.68
N SER A 350 22.15 -2.60 -4.10
CA SER A 350 22.20 -4.00 -3.63
C SER A 350 21.22 -4.24 -2.50
N LEU A 351 21.15 -3.34 -1.53
CA LEU A 351 20.21 -3.39 -0.43
C LEU A 351 18.75 -3.23 -0.92
N GLY A 352 18.52 -2.36 -1.90
CA GLY A 352 17.23 -2.26 -2.58
C GLY A 352 16.82 -3.57 -3.26
N ASN A 353 17.76 -4.24 -3.96
CA ASN A 353 17.49 -5.55 -4.56
C ASN A 353 17.24 -6.64 -3.51
N TYR A 354 17.97 -6.59 -2.39
CA TYR A 354 17.80 -7.53 -1.28
C TYR A 354 16.38 -7.46 -0.70
N TYR A 355 15.90 -6.26 -0.40
CA TYR A 355 14.53 -6.05 0.06
C TYR A 355 13.48 -6.38 -1.01
N HIS A 356 13.78 -6.18 -2.28
CA HIS A 356 12.84 -6.44 -3.38
C HIS A 356 12.65 -7.94 -3.67
N ARG A 357 13.72 -8.74 -3.57
CA ARG A 357 13.72 -10.16 -3.98
C ARG A 357 13.47 -11.12 -2.83
N GLY A 358 13.77 -10.70 -1.59
CA GLY A 358 13.76 -11.61 -0.45
C GLY A 358 14.77 -12.74 -0.64
N GLY A 359 16.08 -12.48 -0.55
CA GLY A 359 17.11 -13.50 -0.74
C GLY A 359 17.64 -14.10 0.58
N GLY A 360 17.86 -15.43 0.65
CA GLY A 360 18.37 -16.12 1.83
C GLY A 360 17.36 -16.24 2.98
N ILE A 361 17.75 -16.87 4.07
CA ILE A 361 16.89 -17.07 5.27
C ILE A 361 16.43 -15.73 5.86
N LEU A 362 17.30 -14.71 5.84
CA LEU A 362 16.95 -13.35 6.28
C LEU A 362 16.09 -12.61 5.24
N GLY A 363 16.21 -12.93 3.97
CA GLY A 363 15.49 -12.26 2.90
C GLY A 363 14.00 -12.58 2.89
N GLU A 364 13.57 -13.78 3.26
CA GLU A 364 12.17 -14.12 3.44
C GLU A 364 11.54 -13.33 4.61
N ILE A 365 12.33 -13.08 5.67
CA ILE A 365 11.91 -12.29 6.84
C ILE A 365 11.93 -10.78 6.52
N LEU A 366 12.86 -10.33 5.67
CA LEU A 366 13.12 -8.91 5.38
C LEU A 366 12.56 -8.45 4.02
N HIS A 367 11.76 -9.29 3.32
CA HIS A 367 11.14 -8.91 2.06
C HIS A 367 10.25 -7.68 2.27
N ASP A 368 10.75 -6.51 1.84
CA ASP A 368 10.08 -5.22 1.96
C ASP A 368 10.28 -4.38 0.70
N LYS A 369 9.30 -4.44 -0.18
CA LYS A 369 9.33 -3.70 -1.46
C LYS A 369 9.41 -2.17 -1.26
N TYR A 370 8.93 -1.64 -0.13
CA TYR A 370 8.99 -0.20 0.18
C TYR A 370 10.40 0.21 0.63
N ALA A 371 11.02 -0.61 1.47
CA ALA A 371 12.44 -0.43 1.78
C ALA A 371 13.28 -0.49 0.50
N ALA A 372 12.94 -1.38 -0.44
CA ALA A 372 13.59 -1.44 -1.73
C ALA A 372 13.47 -0.11 -2.50
N ILE A 373 12.26 0.46 -2.61
CA ILE A 373 12.04 1.75 -3.28
C ILE A 373 12.82 2.89 -2.61
N LYS A 374 12.86 2.93 -1.28
CA LYS A 374 13.65 3.92 -0.55
C LYS A 374 15.14 3.87 -0.91
N TRP A 375 15.69 2.67 -0.98
CA TRP A 375 17.09 2.49 -1.33
C TRP A 375 17.35 2.75 -2.82
N TYR A 376 16.44 2.33 -3.71
CA TYR A 376 16.52 2.69 -5.12
C TYR A 376 16.46 4.20 -5.32
N ARG A 377 15.62 4.92 -4.55
CA ARG A 377 15.53 6.39 -4.61
C ARG A 377 16.84 7.05 -4.22
N LYS A 378 17.43 6.65 -3.08
CA LYS A 378 18.74 7.17 -2.65
C LYS A 378 19.83 6.98 -3.71
N ALA A 379 19.89 5.79 -4.33
CA ALA A 379 20.84 5.52 -5.39
C ALA A 379 20.52 6.29 -6.68
N ALA A 380 19.24 6.44 -7.02
CA ALA A 380 18.79 7.15 -8.22
C ALA A 380 19.05 8.66 -8.14
N GLU A 381 18.86 9.26 -6.97
CA GLU A 381 19.17 10.67 -6.69
C GLU A 381 20.67 10.97 -6.81
N GLN A 382 21.54 9.99 -6.55
CA GLN A 382 22.98 10.07 -6.81
C GLN A 382 23.34 9.80 -8.28
N GLY A 383 22.36 9.66 -9.18
CA GLY A 383 22.60 9.46 -10.60
C GLY A 383 22.73 8.00 -11.04
N TYR A 384 22.53 7.00 -10.17
CA TYR A 384 22.74 5.59 -10.54
C TYR A 384 21.66 5.10 -11.51
N ALA A 385 22.03 4.94 -12.78
CA ALA A 385 21.09 4.66 -13.88
C ALA A 385 20.23 3.41 -13.66
N ARG A 386 20.80 2.36 -13.06
CA ARG A 386 20.07 1.12 -12.75
C ARG A 386 18.96 1.36 -11.73
N ALA A 387 19.21 2.17 -10.71
CA ALA A 387 18.22 2.54 -9.70
C ALA A 387 17.14 3.47 -10.28
N GLN A 388 17.54 4.43 -11.12
CA GLN A 388 16.62 5.29 -11.85
C GLN A 388 15.64 4.46 -12.71
N CYS A 389 16.17 3.47 -13.45
CA CYS A 389 15.32 2.56 -14.23
C CYS A 389 14.37 1.74 -13.36
N LYS A 390 14.80 1.26 -12.19
CA LYS A 390 13.94 0.56 -11.22
C LYS A 390 12.81 1.42 -10.71
N LEU A 391 13.09 2.68 -10.38
CA LEU A 391 12.05 3.65 -9.99
C LEU A 391 11.07 3.92 -11.13
N GLY A 392 11.56 4.15 -12.36
CA GLY A 392 10.72 4.31 -13.53
C GLY A 392 9.76 3.12 -13.71
N HIS A 393 10.26 1.90 -13.52
CA HIS A 393 9.45 0.69 -13.58
C HIS A 393 8.37 0.64 -12.48
N SER A 394 8.75 0.96 -11.24
CA SER A 394 7.84 0.96 -10.09
C SER A 394 6.72 1.98 -10.25
N TYR A 395 7.03 3.20 -10.69
CA TYR A 395 6.01 4.22 -10.95
C TYR A 395 5.13 3.89 -12.17
N ARG A 396 5.67 3.24 -13.20
CA ARG A 396 4.90 2.81 -14.37
C ARG A 396 3.89 1.72 -14.04
N LEU A 397 4.25 0.78 -13.18
CA LEU A 397 3.37 -0.35 -12.81
C LEU A 397 2.46 -0.04 -11.61
N GLY A 398 2.83 0.90 -10.75
CA GLY A 398 2.10 1.18 -9.52
C GLY A 398 2.19 0.04 -8.49
N GLU A 399 3.25 -0.79 -8.54
CA GLU A 399 3.33 -1.99 -7.68
C GLU A 399 3.60 -1.68 -6.21
N VAL A 400 4.33 -0.61 -5.93
CA VAL A 400 4.83 -0.25 -4.60
C VAL A 400 4.61 1.23 -4.29
N VAL A 401 4.53 2.03 -5.32
CA VAL A 401 4.23 3.46 -5.32
C VAL A 401 2.99 3.67 -6.15
N GLU A 402 2.26 4.73 -5.91
CA GLU A 402 1.14 5.11 -6.76
C GLU A 402 1.61 5.22 -8.22
N GLN A 403 0.81 4.70 -9.13
CA GLN A 403 1.14 4.75 -10.55
C GLN A 403 1.20 6.21 -11.02
N ASP A 404 2.35 6.59 -11.52
CA ASP A 404 2.57 7.91 -12.11
C ASP A 404 3.46 7.79 -13.34
N TYR A 405 2.84 7.90 -14.49
CA TYR A 405 3.53 7.77 -15.77
C TYR A 405 4.47 8.95 -16.06
N SER A 406 4.19 10.14 -15.52
CA SER A 406 5.04 11.31 -15.70
C SER A 406 6.35 11.15 -14.93
N ILE A 407 6.25 10.72 -13.66
CA ILE A 407 7.43 10.40 -12.84
C ILE A 407 8.19 9.22 -13.44
N ALA A 408 7.50 8.18 -13.92
CA ALA A 408 8.13 7.04 -14.57
C ALA A 408 8.95 7.46 -15.80
N LEU A 409 8.37 8.32 -16.65
CA LEU A 409 9.02 8.87 -17.85
C LEU A 409 10.30 9.63 -17.49
N GLU A 410 10.25 10.51 -16.48
CA GLU A 410 11.41 11.28 -16.03
C GLU A 410 12.57 10.37 -15.58
N TRP A 411 12.28 9.35 -14.76
CA TRP A 411 13.29 8.42 -14.30
C TRP A 411 13.86 7.58 -15.42
N TYR A 412 13.02 7.08 -16.34
CA TYR A 412 13.51 6.36 -17.52
C TYR A 412 14.38 7.24 -18.41
N ARG A 413 14.01 8.52 -18.60
CA ARG A 413 14.80 9.47 -19.40
C ARG A 413 16.18 9.67 -18.80
N LYS A 414 16.28 9.97 -17.48
CA LYS A 414 17.57 10.14 -16.79
C LYS A 414 18.49 8.92 -16.94
N ALA A 415 17.94 7.72 -16.85
CA ALA A 415 18.72 6.49 -17.00
C ALA A 415 19.06 6.19 -18.47
N ALA A 416 18.17 6.46 -19.40
CA ALA A 416 18.35 6.20 -20.83
C ALA A 416 19.40 7.14 -21.47
N GLU A 417 19.47 8.39 -21.00
CA GLU A 417 20.48 9.38 -21.41
C GLU A 417 21.89 8.98 -20.97
N GLN A 418 22.00 8.22 -19.87
CA GLN A 418 23.28 7.60 -19.45
C GLN A 418 23.62 6.32 -20.24
N GLY A 419 22.82 5.94 -21.25
CA GLY A 419 23.04 4.75 -22.05
C GLY A 419 22.53 3.45 -21.41
N TYR A 420 21.80 3.51 -20.28
CA TYR A 420 21.31 2.30 -19.62
C TYR A 420 20.21 1.62 -20.45
N VAL A 421 20.54 0.46 -21.00
CA VAL A 421 19.76 -0.24 -22.04
C VAL A 421 18.32 -0.57 -21.62
N PRO A 422 18.06 -1.13 -20.40
CA PRO A 422 16.68 -1.38 -19.97
C PRO A 422 15.84 -0.10 -19.88
N ALA A 423 16.45 1.04 -19.55
CA ALA A 423 15.75 2.32 -19.50
C ALA A 423 15.46 2.89 -20.89
N GLN A 424 16.36 2.69 -21.87
CA GLN A 424 16.10 3.03 -23.27
C GLN A 424 14.86 2.28 -23.78
N ASN A 425 14.76 0.98 -23.49
CA ASN A 425 13.56 0.21 -23.80
C ASN A 425 12.33 0.71 -23.03
N GLY A 426 12.47 1.03 -21.73
CA GLY A 426 11.40 1.60 -20.91
C GLY A 426 10.87 2.92 -21.45
N LEU A 427 11.76 3.79 -21.90
CA LEU A 427 11.41 5.06 -22.53
C LEU A 427 10.71 4.86 -23.89
N GLY A 428 11.16 3.88 -24.68
CA GLY A 428 10.46 3.46 -25.89
C GLY A 428 9.02 3.01 -25.60
N ILE A 429 8.81 2.22 -24.56
CA ILE A 429 7.46 1.79 -24.11
C ILE A 429 6.60 3.00 -23.70
N CYS A 430 7.18 4.02 -23.04
CA CYS A 430 6.44 5.23 -22.68
C CYS A 430 5.92 5.97 -23.93
N TYR A 431 6.76 6.16 -24.95
CA TYR A 431 6.34 6.78 -26.21
C TYR A 431 5.39 5.92 -27.03
N ASP A 432 5.55 4.58 -27.05
CA ASP A 432 4.68 3.64 -27.77
C ASP A 432 3.25 3.64 -27.23
N ASN A 433 3.09 3.82 -25.90
CA ASN A 433 1.77 3.75 -25.24
C ASN A 433 1.24 5.11 -24.77
N GLY A 434 1.99 6.20 -24.90
CA GLY A 434 1.58 7.50 -24.38
C GLY A 434 1.66 7.60 -22.85
N PHE A 435 2.55 6.86 -22.18
CA PHE A 435 2.69 6.89 -20.73
C PHE A 435 3.47 8.12 -20.25
N GLY A 436 2.77 9.09 -19.68
CA GLY A 436 3.33 10.36 -19.20
C GLY A 436 3.79 11.31 -20.30
N VAL A 437 3.53 11.00 -21.56
CA VAL A 437 3.88 11.77 -22.75
C VAL A 437 2.86 11.49 -23.85
N GLU A 438 2.70 12.40 -24.81
CA GLU A 438 1.92 12.13 -26.00
C GLU A 438 2.49 10.92 -26.77
N GLN A 439 1.62 10.03 -27.23
CA GLN A 439 2.01 8.83 -27.97
C GLN A 439 2.76 9.20 -29.26
N ASP A 440 3.96 8.65 -29.42
CA ASP A 440 4.84 8.91 -30.57
C ASP A 440 5.60 7.63 -30.95
N TYR A 441 5.06 6.91 -31.90
CA TYR A 441 5.65 5.66 -32.38
C TYR A 441 7.03 5.84 -33.02
N ALA A 442 7.29 6.99 -33.66
CA ALA A 442 8.58 7.24 -34.30
C ALA A 442 9.67 7.38 -33.23
N LYS A 443 9.41 8.15 -32.17
CA LYS A 443 10.30 8.24 -31.00
C LYS A 443 10.45 6.91 -30.27
N ALA A 444 9.38 6.11 -30.16
CA ALA A 444 9.48 4.78 -29.58
C ALA A 444 10.48 3.91 -30.34
N VAL A 445 10.39 3.90 -31.68
CA VAL A 445 11.32 3.16 -32.56
C VAL A 445 12.75 3.66 -32.41
N GLU A 446 12.98 4.96 -32.30
CA GLU A 446 14.32 5.52 -32.07
C GLU A 446 14.96 4.98 -30.77
N TRP A 447 14.19 4.96 -29.68
CA TRP A 447 14.66 4.45 -28.40
C TRP A 447 14.84 2.93 -28.41
N TYR A 448 13.94 2.16 -29.03
CA TYR A 448 14.11 0.72 -29.22
C TYR A 448 15.38 0.42 -30.03
N ARG A 449 15.68 1.17 -31.10
CA ARG A 449 16.90 1.01 -31.89
C ARG A 449 18.17 1.24 -31.08
N LYS A 450 18.20 2.24 -30.18
CA LYS A 450 19.33 2.44 -29.26
C LYS A 450 19.56 1.21 -28.37
N ALA A 451 18.50 0.62 -27.83
CA ALA A 451 18.59 -0.58 -26.99
C ALA A 451 18.97 -1.84 -27.81
N VAL A 452 18.50 -1.96 -29.04
CA VAL A 452 18.76 -3.09 -29.95
C VAL A 452 20.22 -3.15 -30.38
N VAL A 453 20.89 -2.00 -30.58
CA VAL A 453 22.34 -1.96 -30.90
C VAL A 453 23.18 -2.67 -29.85
N GLN A 454 22.70 -2.69 -28.60
CA GLN A 454 23.35 -3.38 -27.48
C GLN A 454 22.80 -4.81 -27.26
N GLY A 455 22.07 -5.37 -28.23
CA GLY A 455 21.58 -6.75 -28.23
C GLY A 455 20.39 -7.03 -27.30
N TYR A 456 19.70 -6.02 -26.75
CA TYR A 456 18.67 -6.21 -25.74
C TYR A 456 17.40 -6.88 -26.30
N ALA A 457 17.17 -8.14 -25.92
CA ALA A 457 16.08 -8.97 -26.44
C ALA A 457 14.68 -8.37 -26.27
N PRO A 458 14.28 -7.76 -25.13
CA PRO A 458 12.97 -7.10 -25.02
C PRO A 458 12.77 -5.95 -26.01
N ALA A 459 13.82 -5.19 -26.33
CA ALA A 459 13.74 -4.11 -27.32
C ALA A 459 13.70 -4.64 -28.77
N GLN A 460 14.39 -5.75 -29.04
CA GLN A 460 14.29 -6.44 -30.34
C GLN A 460 12.86 -6.92 -30.59
N ASP A 461 12.21 -7.50 -29.59
CA ASP A 461 10.83 -7.94 -29.69
C ASP A 461 9.86 -6.75 -29.86
N ASN A 462 10.04 -5.65 -29.12
CA ASN A 462 9.24 -4.44 -29.31
C ASN A 462 9.44 -3.83 -30.71
N LEU A 463 10.67 -3.81 -31.22
CA LEU A 463 10.96 -3.33 -32.57
C LEU A 463 10.35 -4.26 -33.63
N GLY A 464 10.36 -5.58 -33.41
CA GLY A 464 9.63 -6.54 -34.23
C GLY A 464 8.14 -6.23 -34.29
N THR A 465 7.53 -5.93 -33.14
CA THR A 465 6.13 -5.51 -33.04
C THR A 465 5.87 -4.20 -33.80
N CYS A 466 6.79 -3.23 -33.73
CA CYS A 466 6.67 -2.00 -34.52
C CYS A 466 6.64 -2.28 -36.04
N TYR A 467 7.50 -3.18 -36.52
CA TYR A 467 7.48 -3.57 -37.94
C TYR A 467 6.25 -4.40 -38.31
N GLU A 468 5.76 -5.27 -37.45
CA GLU A 468 4.57 -6.08 -37.68
C GLU A 468 3.32 -5.23 -37.87
N PHE A 469 3.15 -4.17 -37.08
CA PHE A 469 1.94 -3.32 -37.11
C PHE A 469 2.15 -1.98 -37.82
N GLY A 470 3.34 -1.69 -38.35
CA GLY A 470 3.61 -0.41 -39.01
C GLY A 470 3.64 0.79 -38.05
N ARG A 471 4.02 0.59 -36.79
CA ARG A 471 4.07 1.64 -35.75
C ARG A 471 5.39 2.40 -35.82
N GLY A 472 5.36 3.67 -36.26
CA GLY A 472 6.56 4.51 -36.40
C GLY A 472 7.54 4.07 -37.49
N VAL A 473 7.21 3.00 -38.22
CA VAL A 473 7.94 2.46 -39.37
C VAL A 473 6.96 1.93 -40.41
N LYS A 474 7.38 1.80 -41.67
CA LYS A 474 6.57 1.10 -42.65
C LYS A 474 6.41 -0.37 -42.24
N GLN A 475 5.19 -0.89 -42.31
CA GLN A 475 4.90 -2.30 -42.02
C GLN A 475 5.76 -3.23 -42.88
N ASP A 476 6.41 -4.20 -42.22
CA ASP A 476 7.31 -5.14 -42.87
C ASP A 476 7.39 -6.44 -42.01
N TYR A 477 6.60 -7.43 -42.41
CA TYR A 477 6.56 -8.71 -41.70
C TYR A 477 7.90 -9.47 -41.73
N ALA A 478 8.67 -9.34 -42.82
CA ALA A 478 9.97 -10.02 -42.92
C ALA A 478 10.95 -9.44 -41.88
N LYS A 479 11.01 -8.11 -41.72
CA LYS A 479 11.78 -7.46 -40.68
C LYS A 479 11.26 -7.77 -39.29
N ALA A 480 9.94 -7.86 -39.10
CA ALA A 480 9.38 -8.27 -37.81
C ALA A 480 9.91 -9.65 -37.39
N VAL A 481 9.86 -10.62 -38.32
CA VAL A 481 10.40 -11.97 -38.08
C VAL A 481 11.90 -11.97 -37.79
N GLU A 482 12.67 -11.14 -38.49
CA GLU A 482 14.11 -11.01 -38.24
C GLU A 482 14.38 -10.58 -36.77
N TRP A 483 13.65 -9.56 -36.29
CA TRP A 483 13.81 -9.05 -34.94
C TRP A 483 13.26 -10.01 -33.88
N TYR A 484 12.12 -10.64 -34.12
CA TYR A 484 11.60 -11.68 -33.24
C TYR A 484 12.56 -12.86 -33.10
N ARG A 485 13.19 -13.29 -34.22
CA ARG A 485 14.15 -14.38 -34.21
C ARG A 485 15.36 -14.04 -33.35
N LYS A 486 15.95 -12.85 -33.52
CA LYS A 486 17.09 -12.39 -32.71
C LYS A 486 16.77 -12.40 -31.21
N ALA A 487 15.57 -12.00 -30.82
CA ALA A 487 15.13 -12.03 -29.43
C ALA A 487 14.79 -13.46 -28.95
N ALA A 488 14.18 -14.29 -29.80
CA ALA A 488 13.79 -15.66 -29.51
C ALA A 488 15.00 -16.58 -29.29
N GLU A 489 16.07 -16.41 -30.09
CA GLU A 489 17.33 -17.11 -29.97
C GLU A 489 18.04 -16.82 -28.65
N GLN A 490 17.86 -15.62 -28.09
CA GLN A 490 18.30 -15.26 -26.74
C GLN A 490 17.42 -15.86 -25.63
N GLY A 491 16.35 -16.58 -25.99
CA GLY A 491 15.42 -17.19 -25.07
C GLY A 491 14.34 -16.25 -24.54
N TYR A 492 14.05 -15.14 -25.19
CA TYR A 492 12.99 -14.25 -24.76
C TYR A 492 11.62 -14.86 -25.10
N ALA A 493 10.89 -15.33 -24.08
CA ALA A 493 9.66 -16.14 -24.24
C ALA A 493 8.56 -15.45 -25.08
N ARG A 494 8.40 -14.11 -24.97
CA ARG A 494 7.42 -13.37 -25.77
C ARG A 494 7.80 -13.38 -27.26
N ALA A 495 9.06 -13.18 -27.58
CA ALA A 495 9.54 -13.24 -28.96
C ALA A 495 9.45 -14.66 -29.55
N GLN A 496 9.70 -15.70 -28.76
CA GLN A 496 9.48 -17.09 -29.17
C GLN A 496 8.03 -17.34 -29.53
N TYR A 497 7.09 -16.84 -28.71
CA TYR A 497 5.66 -16.90 -29.01
C TYR A 497 5.33 -16.14 -30.31
N ASN A 498 5.78 -14.87 -30.45
CA ASN A 498 5.53 -14.05 -31.63
C ASN A 498 6.10 -14.68 -32.91
N LEU A 499 7.29 -15.28 -32.82
CA LEU A 499 7.89 -15.98 -33.95
C LEU A 499 7.11 -17.26 -34.30
N GLY A 500 6.62 -18.01 -33.32
CA GLY A 500 5.73 -19.14 -33.50
C GLY A 500 4.45 -18.74 -34.23
N ASP A 501 3.85 -17.62 -33.83
CA ASP A 501 2.65 -17.07 -34.46
C ASP A 501 2.91 -16.59 -35.92
N CYS A 502 4.09 -16.05 -36.19
CA CYS A 502 4.50 -15.74 -37.56
C CYS A 502 4.58 -16.99 -38.45
N TYR A 503 5.16 -18.11 -37.95
CA TYR A 503 5.21 -19.37 -38.69
C TYR A 503 3.83 -20.03 -38.82
N GLU A 504 2.97 -19.93 -37.82
CA GLU A 504 1.62 -20.49 -37.89
C GLU A 504 0.76 -19.81 -38.96
N ASN A 505 0.88 -18.49 -39.06
CA ASN A 505 0.04 -17.68 -39.95
C ASN A 505 0.69 -17.36 -41.30
N GLY A 506 1.98 -17.64 -41.50
CA GLY A 506 2.72 -17.32 -42.71
C GLY A 506 3.02 -15.83 -42.85
N ARG A 507 3.21 -15.12 -41.72
CA ARG A 507 3.49 -13.69 -41.72
C ARG A 507 5.01 -13.43 -41.80
N GLY A 508 5.50 -12.94 -42.95
CA GLY A 508 6.92 -12.66 -43.19
C GLY A 508 7.80 -13.90 -43.33
N VAL A 509 7.25 -15.09 -43.20
CA VAL A 509 7.87 -16.41 -43.44
C VAL A 509 6.87 -17.34 -44.06
N GLU A 510 7.36 -18.42 -44.70
CA GLU A 510 6.49 -19.48 -45.20
C GLU A 510 5.77 -20.17 -44.00
N LYS A 511 4.47 -20.40 -44.18
CA LYS A 511 3.64 -21.05 -43.17
C LYS A 511 4.18 -22.43 -42.84
N ASN A 512 4.48 -22.67 -41.56
CA ASN A 512 5.05 -23.94 -41.10
C ASN A 512 4.58 -24.30 -39.68
N ARG A 513 3.60 -25.20 -39.61
CA ARG A 513 3.02 -25.65 -38.32
C ARG A 513 4.05 -26.31 -37.39
N TYR A 514 4.99 -27.07 -37.92
CA TYR A 514 5.99 -27.75 -37.09
C TYR A 514 6.93 -26.73 -36.42
N LYS A 515 7.42 -25.75 -37.14
CA LYS A 515 8.23 -24.66 -36.57
C LYS A 515 7.42 -23.80 -35.60
N ALA A 516 6.13 -23.58 -35.87
CA ALA A 516 5.26 -22.87 -34.94
C ALA A 516 5.17 -23.60 -33.60
N VAL A 517 4.89 -24.91 -33.62
CA VAL A 517 4.83 -25.76 -32.40
C VAL A 517 6.17 -25.75 -31.68
N GLU A 518 7.29 -25.89 -32.37
CA GLU A 518 8.61 -25.86 -31.76
C GLU A 518 8.88 -24.56 -31.00
N TRP A 519 8.57 -23.40 -31.58
CA TRP A 519 8.73 -22.13 -30.93
C TRP A 519 7.75 -21.91 -29.78
N TYR A 520 6.50 -22.36 -29.90
CA TYR A 520 5.53 -22.33 -28.81
C TYR A 520 5.96 -23.22 -27.62
N GLN A 521 6.52 -24.42 -27.89
CA GLN A 521 7.04 -25.29 -26.83
C GLN A 521 8.20 -24.62 -26.07
N GLN A 522 9.14 -23.98 -26.78
CA GLN A 522 10.22 -23.22 -26.14
C GLN A 522 9.67 -22.06 -25.30
N ALA A 523 8.69 -21.32 -25.80
CA ALA A 523 8.04 -20.22 -25.07
C ALA A 523 7.29 -20.74 -23.83
N ALA A 524 6.54 -21.84 -23.95
CA ALA A 524 5.80 -22.47 -22.86
C ALA A 524 6.71 -22.99 -21.74
N ALA A 525 7.83 -23.62 -22.11
CA ALA A 525 8.86 -24.06 -21.17
C ALA A 525 9.47 -22.90 -20.35
N ARG A 526 9.39 -21.66 -20.87
CA ARG A 526 9.82 -20.42 -20.21
C ARG A 526 8.67 -19.66 -19.55
N GLY A 527 7.52 -20.30 -19.40
CA GLY A 527 6.37 -19.75 -18.66
C GLY A 527 5.47 -18.82 -19.47
N ASN A 528 5.50 -18.85 -20.80
CA ASN A 528 4.57 -18.08 -21.62
C ASN A 528 3.19 -18.76 -21.64
N GLU A 529 2.20 -18.20 -20.97
CA GLU A 529 0.85 -18.80 -20.84
C GLU A 529 0.09 -18.79 -22.18
N ASN A 530 0.31 -17.79 -23.05
CA ASN A 530 -0.31 -17.78 -24.37
C ASN A 530 0.21 -18.94 -25.25
N ALA A 531 1.49 -19.26 -25.15
CA ALA A 531 2.08 -20.40 -25.84
C ALA A 531 1.52 -21.73 -25.33
N LYS A 532 1.34 -21.90 -24.00
CA LYS A 532 0.71 -23.10 -23.41
C LYS A 532 -0.71 -23.27 -23.93
N ARG A 533 -1.50 -22.20 -23.92
CA ARG A 533 -2.87 -22.23 -24.46
C ARG A 533 -2.87 -22.60 -25.94
N ARG A 534 -1.99 -21.99 -26.72
CA ARG A 534 -1.93 -22.25 -28.16
C ARG A 534 -1.56 -23.69 -28.51
N LEU A 535 -0.62 -24.29 -27.77
CA LEU A 535 -0.28 -25.72 -27.90
C LEU A 535 -1.48 -26.61 -27.57
N SER A 536 -2.19 -26.33 -26.48
CA SER A 536 -3.42 -27.04 -26.14
C SER A 536 -4.48 -26.97 -27.25
N ASP A 537 -4.70 -25.79 -27.86
CA ASP A 537 -5.63 -25.58 -28.97
C ASP A 537 -5.21 -26.36 -30.23
N MET A 538 -3.91 -26.58 -30.39
CA MET A 538 -3.33 -27.35 -31.51
C MET A 538 -3.33 -28.87 -31.25
N GLY A 539 -3.72 -29.33 -30.07
CA GLY A 539 -3.74 -30.72 -29.67
C GLY A 539 -2.33 -31.30 -29.40
N VAL A 540 -1.39 -30.46 -28.91
CA VAL A 540 0.03 -30.84 -28.68
C VAL A 540 0.38 -30.68 -27.20
#